data_3f3963464b4f82de72279958b5970fe4
#
_entry.id   3f3963464b4f82de72279958b5970fe4
#
_cell.length_a   1.000
_cell.length_b   1.000
_cell.length_c   1.000
_cell.angle_alpha   90.00
_cell.angle_beta   90.00
_cell.angle_gamma   90.00
#
_symmetry.space_group_name_H-M   'P 1'
#
loop_
_entity.id
_entity.type
_entity.pdbx_description
1 polymer ?
#
loop_
_entity_poly.entity_id
_entity_poly.type
_entity_poly.pdbx_seq_one_letter_code
_entity_poly.pdbx_strand_id
1 'polypeptide(L)'
;MTNLRYTLLICFVFLSSSVLRSQTRKERAVLDFIDARYNANLDSVRLFLDDDFTYYHIPYVGIGISTIYNNGGLGIKGISPYSDAKMKLKLGDVINEVNGIKINNNKVYDINNIISGSVGDSVEIVYTRDGVTQVSNVSLSKQQFRQDSLSFINDIKTYGNRWYEYELNIMEIFSKKNRFIVHYEWEGTLKEDGPTYHYRCMEIIKTNFSDNRIYSIEGLWTEKQFRDQFK
;
A
#
# COMPACT_ATOMS: atom_id res chain seq x y z
N MET A 1 -3.93 62.30 5.44
CA MET A 1 -4.15 61.19 4.45
C MET A 1 -3.32 59.89 4.74
N THR A 2 -2.63 59.81 5.86
CA THR A 2 -1.74 58.66 6.21
C THR A 2 -2.41 57.53 6.99
N ASN A 3 -3.52 57.79 7.64
CA ASN A 3 -4.16 56.77 8.52
C ASN A 3 -5.01 55.73 7.77
N LEU A 4 -5.47 55.99 6.55
CA LEU A 4 -6.31 55.09 5.78
C LEU A 4 -5.54 53.91 5.19
N ARG A 5 -4.23 54.09 4.91
CA ARG A 5 -3.38 53.05 4.33
C ARG A 5 -3.01 51.94 5.34
N TYR A 6 -2.84 52.27 6.61
CA TYR A 6 -2.53 51.31 7.67
C TYR A 6 -3.73 50.47 8.06
N THR A 7 -4.93 51.02 8.02
CA THR A 7 -6.16 50.27 8.32
C THR A 7 -6.45 49.22 7.26
N LEU A 8 -6.19 49.52 5.98
CA LEU A 8 -6.35 48.54 4.88
C LEU A 8 -5.31 47.42 4.93
N LEU A 9 -4.08 47.71 5.35
CA LEU A 9 -3.01 46.69 5.50
C LEU A 9 -3.31 45.72 6.63
N ILE A 10 -3.85 46.20 7.76
CA ILE A 10 -4.23 45.37 8.89
C ILE A 10 -5.42 44.46 8.56
N CYS A 11 -6.43 44.96 7.80
CA CYS A 11 -7.52 44.12 7.32
C CYS A 11 -7.07 43.03 6.35
N PHE A 12 -6.06 43.28 5.49
CA PHE A 12 -5.53 42.28 4.55
C PHE A 12 -4.75 41.18 5.26
N VAL A 13 -4.02 41.49 6.34
CA VAL A 13 -3.30 40.50 7.15
C VAL A 13 -4.29 39.61 7.93
N PHE A 14 -5.42 40.14 8.38
CA PHE A 14 -6.46 39.33 9.04
C PHE A 14 -7.28 38.47 8.07
N LEU A 15 -7.41 38.86 6.81
CA LEU A 15 -8.12 38.06 5.79
C LEU A 15 -7.30 36.91 5.23
N SER A 16 -5.97 36.98 5.31
CA SER A 16 -5.08 35.89 4.86
C SER A 16 -4.86 34.80 5.93
N SER A 17 -5.26 35.01 7.18
CA SER A 17 -5.10 34.06 8.28
C SER A 17 -6.33 33.16 8.52
N SER A 18 -7.36 33.22 7.69
CA SER A 18 -8.67 32.60 8.01
C SER A 18 -8.98 31.30 7.27
N VAL A 19 -7.99 30.55 6.76
CA VAL A 19 -8.25 29.20 6.20
C VAL A 19 -7.32 28.12 6.83
N LEU A 20 -6.82 28.35 8.01
CA LEU A 20 -6.40 27.25 8.86
C LEU A 20 -7.66 26.63 9.48
N ARG A 21 -8.32 25.75 8.75
CA ARG A 21 -9.40 24.93 9.28
C ARG A 21 -8.84 24.20 10.48
N SER A 22 -9.25 24.60 11.69
CA SER A 22 -8.79 23.94 12.90
C SER A 22 -9.11 22.45 12.80
N GLN A 23 -8.07 21.62 12.78
CA GLN A 23 -8.21 20.17 12.77
C GLN A 23 -8.99 19.72 14.00
N THR A 24 -9.96 18.85 13.80
CA THR A 24 -10.68 18.24 14.90
C THR A 24 -9.74 17.31 15.69
N ARG A 25 -10.09 17.01 16.96
CA ARG A 25 -9.33 16.04 17.78
C ARG A 25 -9.18 14.68 17.09
N LYS A 26 -10.23 14.25 16.34
CA LYS A 26 -10.20 12.96 15.61
C LYS A 26 -9.27 13.01 14.41
N GLU A 27 -9.28 14.10 13.65
CA GLU A 27 -8.35 14.30 12.52
C GLU A 27 -6.90 14.28 13.00
N ARG A 28 -6.63 14.96 14.11
CA ARG A 28 -5.29 14.94 14.72
C ARG A 28 -4.85 13.54 15.11
N ALA A 29 -5.70 12.75 15.76
CA ALA A 29 -5.38 11.37 16.11
C ALA A 29 -5.06 10.50 14.88
N VAL A 30 -5.74 10.73 13.75
CA VAL A 30 -5.42 10.03 12.49
C VAL A 30 -4.06 10.48 11.94
N LEU A 31 -3.74 11.75 12.01
CA LEU A 31 -2.43 12.26 11.58
C LEU A 31 -1.30 11.77 12.50
N ASP A 32 -1.52 11.73 13.82
CA ASP A 32 -0.58 11.17 14.80
C ASP A 32 -0.32 9.67 14.52
N PHE A 33 -1.33 8.92 14.10
CA PHE A 33 -1.16 7.53 13.65
C PHE A 33 -0.29 7.45 12.39
N ILE A 34 -0.54 8.29 11.37
CA ILE A 34 0.25 8.29 10.14
C ILE A 34 1.71 8.62 10.46
N ASP A 35 1.95 9.63 11.30
CA ASP A 35 3.28 9.99 11.74
C ASP A 35 3.97 8.82 12.49
N ALA A 36 3.30 8.22 13.46
CA ALA A 36 3.83 7.06 14.21
C ALA A 36 4.18 5.89 13.27
N ARG A 37 3.37 5.65 12.24
CA ARG A 37 3.61 4.60 11.24
C ARG A 37 4.88 4.84 10.44
N TYR A 38 5.08 6.06 9.92
CA TYR A 38 6.26 6.39 9.12
C TYR A 38 7.52 6.50 9.95
N ASN A 39 7.41 6.93 11.22
CA ASN A 39 8.49 6.90 12.20
C ASN A 39 8.82 5.49 12.74
N ALA A 40 8.13 4.46 12.27
CA ALA A 40 8.24 3.08 12.77
C ALA A 40 8.09 2.96 14.30
N ASN A 41 7.31 3.86 14.91
CA ASN A 41 6.97 3.80 16.33
C ASN A 41 5.88 2.73 16.55
N LEU A 42 6.31 1.45 16.57
CA LEU A 42 5.40 0.31 16.58
C LEU A 42 4.49 0.25 17.81
N ASP A 43 4.96 0.75 18.95
CA ASP A 43 4.16 0.77 20.18
C ASP A 43 3.02 1.78 20.06
N SER A 44 3.30 2.97 19.56
CA SER A 44 2.24 3.96 19.25
C SER A 44 1.28 3.44 18.19
N VAL A 45 1.78 2.84 17.11
CA VAL A 45 0.92 2.26 16.05
C VAL A 45 -0.07 1.25 16.64
N ARG A 46 0.37 0.34 17.52
CA ARG A 46 -0.50 -0.66 18.17
C ARG A 46 -1.64 -0.03 18.96
N LEU A 47 -1.40 1.09 19.62
CA LEU A 47 -2.43 1.79 20.40
C LEU A 47 -3.56 2.37 19.52
N PHE A 48 -3.24 2.70 18.28
CA PHE A 48 -4.24 3.23 17.34
C PHE A 48 -5.06 2.13 16.66
N LEU A 49 -4.55 0.90 16.54
CA LEU A 49 -5.23 -0.17 15.81
C LEU A 49 -6.28 -0.87 16.66
N ASP A 50 -7.40 -1.20 16.03
CA ASP A 50 -8.44 -2.05 16.59
C ASP A 50 -8.04 -3.53 16.53
N ASP A 51 -8.68 -4.37 17.36
CA ASP A 51 -8.41 -5.81 17.39
C ASP A 51 -8.82 -6.50 16.07
N ASP A 52 -9.88 -5.97 15.42
CA ASP A 52 -10.39 -6.43 14.11
C ASP A 52 -9.81 -5.63 12.92
N PHE A 53 -8.64 -5.01 13.11
CA PHE A 53 -8.01 -4.19 12.08
C PHE A 53 -7.73 -4.94 10.79
N THR A 54 -8.04 -4.27 9.66
CA THR A 54 -7.68 -4.75 8.31
C THR A 54 -7.15 -3.61 7.43
N TYR A 55 -5.97 -3.81 6.87
CA TYR A 55 -5.44 -2.98 5.79
C TYR A 55 -5.78 -3.61 4.43
N TYR A 56 -6.43 -2.84 3.55
CA TYR A 56 -6.83 -3.27 2.22
C TYR A 56 -5.90 -2.65 1.17
N HIS A 57 -5.19 -3.49 0.43
CA HIS A 57 -4.42 -3.07 -0.71
C HIS A 57 -5.30 -2.75 -1.92
N ILE A 58 -4.71 -2.11 -2.95
CA ILE A 58 -5.42 -1.81 -4.19
C ILE A 58 -5.89 -3.11 -4.84
N PRO A 59 -7.18 -3.23 -5.22
CA PRO A 59 -7.66 -4.38 -5.96
C PRO A 59 -6.95 -4.49 -7.32
N TYR A 60 -6.65 -5.71 -7.74
CA TYR A 60 -6.05 -6.00 -9.04
C TYR A 60 -6.74 -7.19 -9.72
N VAL A 61 -6.52 -7.37 -11.01
CA VAL A 61 -6.96 -8.56 -11.75
C VAL A 61 -5.80 -9.53 -11.81
N GLY A 62 -6.00 -10.76 -11.33
CA GLY A 62 -4.94 -11.75 -11.26
C GLY A 62 -5.44 -13.14 -10.89
N ILE A 63 -4.52 -14.10 -10.79
CA ILE A 63 -4.83 -15.49 -10.42
C ILE A 63 -4.89 -15.73 -8.90
N GLY A 64 -4.60 -14.71 -8.08
CA GLY A 64 -4.73 -14.79 -6.62
C GLY A 64 -3.65 -15.63 -5.95
N ILE A 65 -2.40 -15.55 -6.38
CA ILE A 65 -1.27 -16.20 -5.72
C ILE A 65 -0.23 -15.17 -5.28
N SER A 66 0.53 -15.51 -4.25
CA SER A 66 1.80 -14.85 -3.91
C SER A 66 2.95 -15.80 -4.14
N THR A 67 4.07 -15.28 -4.66
CA THR A 67 5.22 -16.08 -5.05
C THR A 67 6.51 -15.54 -4.48
N ILE A 68 7.51 -16.41 -4.39
CA ILE A 68 8.90 -16.05 -4.14
C ILE A 68 9.77 -16.69 -5.24
N TYR A 69 10.77 -15.95 -5.69
CA TYR A 69 11.73 -16.50 -6.64
C TYR A 69 12.54 -17.63 -5.98
N ASN A 70 12.59 -18.79 -6.63
CA ASN A 70 13.30 -19.97 -6.16
C ASN A 70 13.90 -20.74 -7.34
N ASN A 71 15.23 -20.77 -7.46
CA ASN A 71 16.03 -21.59 -8.35
C ASN A 71 15.42 -21.91 -9.73
N GLY A 72 15.10 -20.86 -10.50
CA GLY A 72 14.64 -21.02 -11.90
C GLY A 72 13.11 -20.92 -12.11
N GLY A 73 12.35 -20.64 -11.05
CA GLY A 73 10.91 -20.44 -11.13
C GLY A 73 10.36 -19.59 -9.98
N LEU A 74 9.04 -19.44 -9.96
CA LEU A 74 8.33 -18.73 -8.88
C LEU A 74 7.61 -19.73 -7.99
N GLY A 75 8.15 -19.97 -6.80
CA GLY A 75 7.54 -20.84 -5.79
C GLY A 75 6.30 -20.19 -5.16
N ILE A 76 5.17 -20.90 -5.16
CA ILE A 76 3.91 -20.42 -4.59
C ILE A 76 3.98 -20.46 -3.07
N LYS A 77 3.80 -19.31 -2.42
CA LYS A 77 3.79 -19.14 -0.95
C LYS A 77 2.39 -18.88 -0.38
N GLY A 78 1.47 -18.37 -1.19
CA GLY A 78 0.10 -18.14 -0.78
C GLY A 78 -0.86 -18.25 -1.94
N ILE A 79 -2.09 -18.68 -1.64
CA ILE A 79 -3.18 -18.78 -2.61
C ILE A 79 -4.42 -18.18 -1.97
N SER A 80 -5.04 -17.21 -2.66
CA SER A 80 -6.29 -16.60 -2.26
C SER A 80 -7.40 -17.66 -2.19
N PRO A 81 -8.15 -17.77 -1.08
CA PRO A 81 -9.21 -18.79 -0.92
C PRO A 81 -10.36 -18.62 -1.92
N TYR A 82 -10.48 -17.43 -2.53
CA TYR A 82 -11.54 -17.09 -3.47
C TYR A 82 -11.10 -17.09 -4.93
N SER A 83 -9.86 -17.54 -5.23
CA SER A 83 -9.34 -17.62 -6.58
C SER A 83 -9.53 -19.00 -7.19
N ASP A 84 -9.62 -19.07 -8.53
CA ASP A 84 -9.62 -20.32 -9.30
C ASP A 84 -8.33 -21.14 -9.08
N ALA A 85 -7.21 -20.44 -8.81
CA ALA A 85 -5.94 -21.07 -8.46
C ALA A 85 -6.05 -22.02 -7.26
N LYS A 86 -6.95 -21.76 -6.31
CA LYS A 86 -7.14 -22.61 -5.11
C LYS A 86 -7.50 -24.05 -5.45
N MET A 87 -8.22 -24.26 -6.55
CA MET A 87 -8.63 -25.60 -6.99
C MET A 87 -7.57 -26.30 -7.85
N LYS A 88 -6.59 -25.58 -8.37
CA LYS A 88 -5.66 -26.06 -9.42
C LYS A 88 -4.22 -26.11 -8.98
N LEU A 89 -3.80 -25.16 -8.15
CA LEU A 89 -2.42 -24.99 -7.67
C LEU A 89 -2.32 -25.29 -6.17
N LYS A 90 -1.10 -25.55 -5.70
CA LYS A 90 -0.81 -25.81 -4.28
C LYS A 90 0.35 -24.94 -3.79
N LEU A 91 0.43 -24.75 -2.49
CA LEU A 91 1.62 -24.18 -1.85
C LEU A 91 2.82 -25.08 -2.14
N GLY A 92 3.95 -24.47 -2.51
CA GLY A 92 5.18 -25.17 -2.86
C GLY A 92 5.30 -25.53 -4.34
N ASP A 93 4.25 -25.43 -5.16
CA ASP A 93 4.39 -25.52 -6.61
C ASP A 93 5.37 -24.45 -7.11
N VAL A 94 6.18 -24.79 -8.10
CA VAL A 94 7.14 -23.86 -8.73
C VAL A 94 6.67 -23.56 -10.15
N ILE A 95 6.27 -22.33 -10.39
CA ILE A 95 5.85 -21.87 -11.72
C ILE A 95 7.08 -21.67 -12.59
N ASN A 96 7.12 -22.34 -13.73
CA ASN A 96 8.22 -22.31 -14.69
C ASN A 96 7.90 -21.50 -15.94
N GLU A 97 6.59 -21.39 -16.30
CA GLU A 97 6.15 -20.68 -17.49
C GLU A 97 4.73 -20.15 -17.30
N VAL A 98 4.44 -18.99 -17.89
CA VAL A 98 3.11 -18.35 -17.90
C VAL A 98 2.81 -17.89 -19.32
N ASN A 99 1.72 -18.39 -19.93
CA ASN A 99 1.31 -18.06 -21.30
C ASN A 99 2.47 -18.18 -22.32
N GLY A 100 3.29 -19.23 -22.24
CA GLY A 100 4.46 -19.43 -23.10
C GLY A 100 5.70 -18.61 -22.70
N ILE A 101 5.62 -17.76 -21.69
CA ILE A 101 6.77 -16.97 -21.19
C ILE A 101 7.47 -17.74 -20.09
N LYS A 102 8.68 -18.22 -20.37
CA LYS A 102 9.50 -18.95 -19.40
C LYS A 102 10.05 -18.02 -18.32
N ILE A 103 9.91 -18.45 -17.07
CA ILE A 103 10.54 -17.81 -15.91
C ILE A 103 12.00 -18.26 -15.89
N ASN A 104 12.94 -17.33 -15.97
CA ASN A 104 14.38 -17.65 -15.93
C ASN A 104 15.14 -16.72 -14.97
N ASN A 105 16.35 -17.15 -14.58
CA ASN A 105 17.18 -16.51 -13.55
C ASN A 105 17.65 -15.08 -13.89
N ASN A 106 17.55 -14.66 -15.14
CA ASN A 106 18.16 -13.42 -15.61
C ASN A 106 17.20 -12.22 -15.64
N LYS A 107 15.93 -12.44 -15.27
CA LYS A 107 14.93 -11.36 -15.21
C LYS A 107 14.15 -11.50 -13.91
N VAL A 108 14.17 -10.47 -13.09
CA VAL A 108 13.22 -10.33 -11.97
C VAL A 108 11.85 -10.08 -12.60
N TYR A 109 11.07 -11.13 -12.77
CA TYR A 109 9.69 -10.99 -13.21
C TYR A 109 8.82 -10.68 -12.01
N ASP A 110 8.22 -9.52 -12.01
CA ASP A 110 6.98 -9.34 -11.26
C ASP A 110 5.91 -10.16 -11.97
N ILE A 111 5.39 -11.19 -11.31
CA ILE A 111 4.35 -12.05 -11.88
C ILE A 111 3.12 -11.24 -12.34
N ASN A 112 2.85 -10.12 -11.71
CA ASN A 112 1.78 -9.20 -12.09
C ASN A 112 2.00 -8.55 -13.47
N ASN A 113 3.24 -8.46 -13.93
CA ASN A 113 3.55 -7.96 -15.28
C ASN A 113 3.43 -9.05 -16.37
N ILE A 114 3.50 -10.32 -15.98
CA ILE A 114 3.37 -11.47 -16.91
C ILE A 114 1.90 -11.90 -17.02
N ILE A 115 1.16 -11.77 -15.90
CA ILE A 115 -0.26 -12.10 -15.82
C ILE A 115 -1.05 -10.81 -16.00
N SER A 116 -1.54 -10.59 -17.23
CA SER A 116 -2.40 -9.44 -17.58
C SER A 116 -3.60 -9.92 -18.35
N GLY A 117 -4.72 -9.25 -18.18
CA GLY A 117 -5.97 -9.56 -18.86
C GLY A 117 -7.19 -9.03 -18.12
N SER A 118 -8.36 -9.42 -18.58
CA SER A 118 -9.65 -9.08 -18.00
C SER A 118 -10.15 -10.17 -17.05
N VAL A 119 -11.09 -9.83 -16.17
CA VAL A 119 -11.76 -10.83 -15.33
C VAL A 119 -12.42 -11.89 -16.23
N GLY A 120 -12.14 -13.17 -15.96
CA GLY A 120 -12.63 -14.32 -16.72
C GLY A 120 -11.66 -14.82 -17.78
N ASP A 121 -10.64 -14.06 -18.16
CA ASP A 121 -9.60 -14.55 -19.07
C ASP A 121 -8.84 -15.73 -18.42
N SER A 122 -8.36 -16.65 -19.24
CA SER A 122 -7.62 -17.83 -18.82
C SER A 122 -6.12 -17.60 -19.02
N VAL A 123 -5.35 -17.96 -18.00
CA VAL A 123 -3.87 -17.93 -18.02
C VAL A 123 -3.37 -19.37 -17.94
N GLU A 124 -2.56 -19.79 -18.90
CA GLU A 124 -1.87 -21.07 -18.86
C GLU A 124 -0.64 -20.98 -17.92
N ILE A 125 -0.58 -21.86 -16.95
CA ILE A 125 0.51 -21.97 -15.98
C ILE A 125 1.18 -23.33 -16.14
N VAL A 126 2.47 -23.35 -16.51
CA VAL A 126 3.31 -24.52 -16.46
C VAL A 126 4.08 -24.49 -15.13
N TYR A 127 3.96 -25.52 -14.31
CA TYR A 127 4.56 -25.58 -12.99
C TYR A 127 5.10 -26.98 -12.68
N THR A 128 6.03 -27.04 -11.73
CA THR A 128 6.56 -28.30 -11.18
C THR A 128 5.96 -28.53 -9.80
N ARG A 129 5.39 -29.74 -9.60
CA ARG A 129 4.91 -30.27 -8.32
C ARG A 129 5.56 -31.62 -8.08
N ASP A 130 6.23 -31.79 -6.94
CA ASP A 130 6.91 -33.05 -6.56
C ASP A 130 7.84 -33.60 -7.67
N GLY A 131 8.54 -32.69 -8.37
CA GLY A 131 9.46 -33.03 -9.46
C GLY A 131 8.77 -33.30 -10.82
N VAL A 132 7.43 -33.26 -10.89
CA VAL A 132 6.66 -33.52 -12.11
C VAL A 132 6.15 -32.20 -12.70
N THR A 133 6.41 -31.97 -13.99
CA THR A 133 5.86 -30.82 -14.72
C THR A 133 4.39 -31.04 -15.05
N GLN A 134 3.59 -30.05 -14.73
CA GLN A 134 2.15 -30.02 -14.94
C GLN A 134 1.72 -28.70 -15.61
N VAL A 135 0.54 -28.72 -16.21
CA VAL A 135 -0.07 -27.54 -16.84
C VAL A 135 -1.48 -27.33 -16.28
N SER A 136 -1.82 -26.10 -15.97
CA SER A 136 -3.17 -25.71 -15.58
C SER A 136 -3.56 -24.39 -16.19
N ASN A 137 -4.81 -24.28 -16.61
CA ASN A 137 -5.43 -23.03 -17.01
C ASN A 137 -6.14 -22.41 -15.81
N VAL A 138 -5.75 -21.22 -15.38
CA VAL A 138 -6.28 -20.52 -14.22
C VAL A 138 -6.99 -19.25 -14.67
N SER A 139 -8.24 -19.08 -14.25
CA SER A 139 -9.03 -17.91 -14.61
C SER A 139 -8.62 -16.68 -13.78
N LEU A 140 -8.51 -15.53 -14.47
CA LEU A 140 -8.31 -14.24 -13.81
C LEU A 140 -9.57 -13.81 -13.07
N SER A 141 -9.39 -13.31 -11.87
CA SER A 141 -10.47 -12.74 -11.06
C SER A 141 -10.00 -11.51 -10.32
N LYS A 142 -10.95 -10.71 -9.83
CA LYS A 142 -10.64 -9.56 -8.99
C LYS A 142 -10.08 -10.05 -7.66
N GLN A 143 -8.88 -9.66 -7.36
CA GLN A 143 -8.17 -9.97 -6.12
C GLN A 143 -7.96 -8.71 -5.30
N GLN A 144 -7.90 -8.87 -3.98
CA GLN A 144 -7.50 -7.81 -3.07
C GLN A 144 -6.73 -8.42 -1.91
N PHE A 145 -5.47 -8.06 -1.81
CA PHE A 145 -4.66 -8.46 -0.66
C PHE A 145 -5.11 -7.72 0.59
N ARG A 146 -5.14 -8.42 1.72
CA ARG A 146 -5.54 -7.88 3.03
C ARG A 146 -4.49 -8.26 4.06
N GLN A 147 -4.21 -7.34 4.96
CA GLN A 147 -3.32 -7.56 6.08
C GLN A 147 -4.08 -7.35 7.39
N ASP A 148 -3.88 -8.25 8.32
CA ASP A 148 -4.25 -8.03 9.72
C ASP A 148 -3.25 -7.09 10.42
N SER A 149 -3.52 -6.76 11.67
CA SER A 149 -2.67 -5.87 12.47
C SER A 149 -1.24 -6.38 12.60
N LEU A 150 -1.04 -7.69 12.75
CA LEU A 150 0.29 -8.28 12.90
C LEU A 150 1.12 -8.14 11.62
N SER A 151 0.55 -8.53 10.48
CA SER A 151 1.19 -8.43 9.17
C SER A 151 1.50 -6.98 8.82
N PHE A 152 0.56 -6.06 9.10
CA PHE A 152 0.74 -4.63 8.88
C PHE A 152 1.88 -4.03 9.72
N ILE A 153 1.96 -4.38 11.01
CA ILE A 153 3.03 -3.91 11.91
C ILE A 153 4.40 -4.47 11.47
N ASN A 154 4.46 -5.73 11.01
CA ASN A 154 5.70 -6.31 10.49
C ASN A 154 6.19 -5.59 9.23
N ASP A 155 5.29 -5.17 8.36
CA ASP A 155 5.64 -4.38 7.19
C ASP A 155 6.18 -3.00 7.60
N ILE A 156 5.53 -2.31 8.54
CA ILE A 156 6.03 -1.03 9.10
C ILE A 156 7.45 -1.19 9.61
N LYS A 157 7.72 -2.23 10.39
CA LYS A 157 9.07 -2.53 10.90
C LYS A 157 10.08 -2.70 9.78
N THR A 158 9.68 -3.33 8.69
CA THR A 158 10.56 -3.62 7.56
C THR A 158 10.92 -2.38 6.77
N TYR A 159 9.94 -1.54 6.43
CA TYR A 159 10.21 -0.35 5.63
C TYR A 159 10.67 0.85 6.46
N GLY A 160 10.27 0.98 7.72
CA GLY A 160 10.64 2.10 8.57
C GLY A 160 12.15 2.15 8.89
N ASN A 161 12.81 0.98 8.93
CA ASN A 161 14.25 0.90 9.15
C ASN A 161 15.09 0.99 7.85
N ARG A 162 14.44 1.17 6.70
CA ARG A 162 15.09 1.14 5.40
C ARG A 162 15.63 2.50 4.96
N TRP A 163 15.00 3.57 5.44
CA TRP A 163 15.26 4.93 4.95
C TRP A 163 16.30 5.64 5.82
N TYR A 164 17.24 6.30 5.17
CA TYR A 164 18.22 7.15 5.83
C TYR A 164 17.54 8.40 6.39
N GLU A 165 16.72 9.04 5.54
CA GLU A 165 15.85 10.14 5.90
C GLU A 165 14.59 10.11 5.04
N TYR A 166 13.51 10.73 5.53
CA TYR A 166 12.28 10.90 4.77
C TYR A 166 11.54 12.16 5.22
N GLU A 167 10.65 12.63 4.35
CA GLU A 167 9.70 13.70 4.61
C GLU A 167 8.29 13.23 4.28
N LEU A 168 7.33 13.57 5.13
CA LEU A 168 5.91 13.29 4.95
C LEU A 168 5.15 14.61 4.91
N ASN A 169 4.58 14.94 3.76
CA ASN A 169 3.82 16.16 3.56
C ASN A 169 2.32 15.85 3.46
N ILE A 170 1.54 16.21 4.49
CA ILE A 170 0.08 16.08 4.48
C ILE A 170 -0.51 17.22 3.66
N MET A 171 -1.04 16.87 2.49
CA MET A 171 -1.69 17.82 1.58
C MET A 171 -3.07 18.21 2.06
N GLU A 172 -3.90 17.22 2.39
CA GLU A 172 -5.29 17.42 2.77
C GLU A 172 -5.80 16.31 3.70
N ILE A 173 -6.74 16.65 4.58
CA ILE A 173 -7.52 15.71 5.34
C ILE A 173 -9.00 16.08 5.27
N PHE A 174 -9.85 15.13 4.91
CA PHE A 174 -11.30 15.25 4.94
C PHE A 174 -11.89 14.26 5.91
N SER A 175 -12.88 14.67 6.69
CA SER A 175 -13.54 13.76 7.61
C SER A 175 -15.05 13.86 7.51
N LYS A 176 -15.70 12.70 7.63
CA LYS A 176 -17.15 12.59 7.79
C LYS A 176 -17.47 11.51 8.80
N LYS A 177 -17.91 11.90 9.99
CA LYS A 177 -18.13 11.00 11.13
C LYS A 177 -16.79 10.30 11.50
N ASN A 178 -16.71 9.00 11.32
CA ASN A 178 -15.56 8.16 11.63
C ASN A 178 -14.85 7.65 10.38
N ARG A 179 -14.98 8.35 9.26
CA ARG A 179 -14.25 8.10 8.02
C ARG A 179 -13.40 9.32 7.73
N PHE A 180 -12.12 9.08 7.46
CA PHE A 180 -11.11 10.07 7.11
C PHE A 180 -10.53 9.74 5.76
N ILE A 181 -10.32 10.74 4.92
CA ILE A 181 -9.56 10.64 3.68
C ILE A 181 -8.35 11.53 3.89
N VAL A 182 -7.16 10.94 3.83
CA VAL A 182 -5.90 11.68 3.99
C VAL A 182 -5.13 11.57 2.67
N HIS A 183 -4.80 12.71 2.11
CA HIS A 183 -3.96 12.84 0.92
C HIS A 183 -2.60 13.38 1.35
N TYR A 184 -1.53 12.67 0.98
CA TYR A 184 -0.18 13.05 1.35
C TYR A 184 0.85 12.64 0.29
N GLU A 185 1.98 13.29 0.34
CA GLU A 185 3.19 12.95 -0.39
C GLU A 185 4.23 12.44 0.60
N TRP A 186 5.02 11.49 0.15
CA TRP A 186 6.16 10.96 0.87
C TRP A 186 7.39 10.98 -0.03
N GLU A 187 8.50 11.46 0.52
CA GLU A 187 9.81 11.46 -0.11
C GLU A 187 10.83 10.86 0.84
N GLY A 188 11.85 10.16 0.33
CA GLY A 188 12.91 9.62 1.18
C GLY A 188 14.11 9.14 0.40
N THR A 189 15.26 9.03 1.09
CA THR A 189 16.52 8.52 0.55
C THR A 189 16.97 7.27 1.29
N LEU A 190 17.71 6.39 0.61
CA LEU A 190 18.27 5.17 1.22
C LEU A 190 19.65 5.39 1.85
N LYS A 191 20.30 6.50 1.55
CA LYS A 191 21.64 6.88 2.05
C LYS A 191 21.83 8.38 1.92
N GLU A 192 22.78 8.93 2.66
CA GLU A 192 23.23 10.30 2.53
C GLU A 192 23.59 10.62 1.08
N ASP A 193 23.15 11.78 0.59
CA ASP A 193 23.32 12.23 -0.80
C ASP A 193 22.83 11.21 -1.87
N GLY A 194 21.92 10.31 -1.50
CA GLY A 194 21.33 9.34 -2.40
C GLY A 194 20.21 9.94 -3.26
N PRO A 195 19.71 9.18 -4.27
CA PRO A 195 18.56 9.61 -5.02
C PRO A 195 17.31 9.68 -4.12
N THR A 196 16.49 10.69 -4.34
CA THR A 196 15.19 10.83 -3.67
C THR A 196 14.15 9.98 -4.37
N TYR A 197 13.47 9.17 -3.59
CA TYR A 197 12.31 8.38 -4.00
C TYR A 197 11.04 9.06 -3.49
N HIS A 198 9.99 9.09 -4.30
CA HIS A 198 8.75 9.75 -3.91
C HIS A 198 7.51 8.98 -4.35
N TYR A 199 6.41 9.16 -3.62
CA TYR A 199 5.08 8.72 -4.03
C TYR A 199 3.99 9.59 -3.44
N ARG A 200 2.81 9.54 -4.06
CA ARG A 200 1.57 10.12 -3.55
C ARG A 200 0.65 9.02 -3.05
N CYS A 201 -0.02 9.31 -1.97
CA CYS A 201 -0.97 8.39 -1.37
C CYS A 201 -2.26 9.11 -0.97
N MET A 202 -3.36 8.42 -1.18
CA MET A 202 -4.65 8.76 -0.59
C MET A 202 -5.14 7.57 0.21
N GLU A 203 -5.40 7.74 1.50
CA GLU A 203 -5.89 6.68 2.37
C GLU A 203 -7.29 7.00 2.87
N ILE A 204 -8.16 5.98 2.87
CA ILE A 204 -9.44 5.99 3.53
C ILE A 204 -9.28 5.25 4.84
N ILE A 205 -9.30 5.98 5.95
CA ILE A 205 -9.14 5.46 7.31
C ILE A 205 -10.49 5.46 8.00
N LYS A 206 -10.88 4.35 8.62
CA LYS A 206 -12.13 4.22 9.36
C LYS A 206 -11.83 3.87 10.82
N THR A 207 -12.50 4.58 11.73
CA THR A 207 -12.33 4.38 13.17
C THR A 207 -13.63 3.95 13.84
N ASN A 208 -13.52 3.30 14.99
CA ASN A 208 -14.66 3.00 15.84
C ASN A 208 -15.29 4.26 16.42
N PHE A 209 -16.57 4.19 16.78
CA PHE A 209 -17.28 5.29 17.42
C PHE A 209 -16.95 5.42 18.91
N SER A 210 -16.64 4.29 19.56
CA SER A 210 -16.45 4.22 21.02
C SER A 210 -15.12 4.80 21.49
N ASP A 211 -14.03 4.41 20.83
CA ASP A 211 -12.66 4.67 21.28
C ASP A 211 -11.76 5.31 20.21
N ASN A 212 -12.29 5.51 18.99
CA ASN A 212 -11.60 6.02 17.82
C ASN A 212 -10.42 5.15 17.32
N ARG A 213 -10.33 3.88 17.74
CA ARG A 213 -9.34 2.94 17.20
C ARG A 213 -9.63 2.65 15.74
N ILE A 214 -8.57 2.49 14.95
CA ILE A 214 -8.64 2.29 13.49
C ILE A 214 -8.92 0.82 13.23
N TYR A 215 -10.05 0.50 12.59
CA TYR A 215 -10.39 -0.86 12.20
C TYR A 215 -10.17 -1.14 10.72
N SER A 216 -10.05 -0.10 9.88
CA SER A 216 -9.88 -0.30 8.44
C SER A 216 -9.07 0.84 7.82
N ILE A 217 -8.10 0.46 6.99
CA ILE A 217 -7.40 1.37 6.09
C ILE A 217 -7.49 0.81 4.67
N GLU A 218 -7.77 1.67 3.69
CA GLU A 218 -7.71 1.37 2.27
C GLU A 218 -6.83 2.41 1.60
N GLY A 219 -5.67 2.00 1.10
CA GLY A 219 -4.69 2.88 0.49
C GLY A 219 -4.78 2.88 -1.04
N LEU A 220 -4.72 4.08 -1.63
CA LEU A 220 -4.55 4.31 -3.07
C LEU A 220 -3.26 5.09 -3.25
N TRP A 221 -2.22 4.47 -3.79
CA TRP A 221 -0.92 5.11 -3.95
C TRP A 221 -0.27 4.78 -5.31
N THR A 222 0.71 5.57 -5.70
CA THR A 222 1.38 5.46 -7.00
C THR A 222 2.44 4.34 -6.98
N GLU A 223 2.02 3.11 -6.63
CA GLU A 223 2.89 1.96 -6.40
C GLU A 223 3.81 1.65 -7.57
N LYS A 224 3.25 1.61 -8.80
CA LYS A 224 4.03 1.30 -9.98
C LYS A 224 5.12 2.36 -10.22
N GLN A 225 4.75 3.63 -10.15
CA GLN A 225 5.68 4.75 -10.33
C GLN A 225 6.77 4.74 -9.26
N PHE A 226 6.42 4.40 -8.02
CA PHE A 226 7.39 4.27 -6.94
C PHE A 226 8.37 3.11 -7.19
N ARG A 227 7.88 1.93 -7.55
CA ARG A 227 8.73 0.76 -7.85
C ARG A 227 9.64 0.98 -9.05
N ASP A 228 9.20 1.75 -10.05
CA ASP A 228 9.99 2.03 -11.25
C ASP A 228 11.19 2.94 -10.97
N GLN A 229 11.23 3.64 -9.82
CA GLN A 229 12.37 4.50 -9.41
C GLN A 229 13.58 3.67 -8.92
N PHE A 230 13.43 2.38 -8.65
CA PHE A 230 14.52 1.49 -8.21
C PHE A 230 15.17 0.71 -9.37
N LYS A 231 14.76 0.94 -10.59
CA LYS A 231 15.31 0.32 -11.80
C LYS A 231 16.41 1.16 -12.40
#